data_b85218c1b24f42647d10b7efc2086866
#
_entry.id   b85218c1b24f42647d10b7efc2086866
#
_cell.length_a   1.000
_cell.length_b   1.000
_cell.length_c   1.000
_cell.angle_alpha   90.00
_cell.angle_beta   90.00
_cell.angle_gamma   90.00
#
_symmetry.space_group_name_H-M   'P 1'
#
loop_
_entity.id
_entity.type
_entity.pdbx_description
1 polymer ?
#
loop_
_entity_poly.entity_id
_entity_poly.type
_entity_poly.pdbx_seq_one_letter_code
_entity_poly.pdbx_strand_id
1 'polypeptide(L)'
;MLLLAAVSAAVGLLFRFMIWAAVSPVSMVGAGESAAGGQAEAAVRTERSAAPQEAGLREDGLQPAQRPVIVIDAGHGGMDGGASSAEGVREKDINLAIARCLEAEAAQYPVEVIMTRTDDRGLYTDDARPIRAKKREDLQRRKELMEGETVTLGISIHLNSFPQDASVYGAQVFYPKEARTGTDVSQVCAQSKRYAESIQKRLETNISDGRERSAMAKSDILLFAQVQHPMVLVECGFLSNPDECVRLETPAYQQLLACAIWEGVNEILCLEKNKSVTVIDSANRG
;
A
#
# COMPACT_ATOMS: atom_id res chain seq x y z
N MET A 1 -0.41 -22.58 35.43
CA MET A 1 -1.07 -22.23 34.17
C MET A 1 -1.92 -20.95 34.28
N LEU A 2 -1.41 -19.89 34.89
CA LEU A 2 -2.16 -18.62 35.08
C LEU A 2 -1.31 -17.37 34.82
N LEU A 3 -0.10 -17.51 34.26
CA LEU A 3 0.81 -16.38 33.99
C LEU A 3 0.94 -16.01 32.49
N LEU A 4 0.41 -16.79 31.56
CA LEU A 4 0.53 -16.54 30.11
C LEU A 4 -0.62 -15.69 29.51
N ALA A 5 -1.70 -15.47 30.25
CA ALA A 5 -2.84 -14.68 29.77
C ALA A 5 -2.71 -13.16 30.02
N ALA A 6 -1.78 -12.72 30.86
CA ALA A 6 -1.65 -11.31 31.25
C ALA A 6 -0.79 -10.47 30.30
N VAL A 7 0.07 -11.07 29.47
CA VAL A 7 1.01 -10.34 28.60
C VAL A 7 0.33 -9.85 27.31
N SER A 8 -0.68 -10.56 26.81
CA SER A 8 -1.40 -10.14 25.58
C SER A 8 -2.27 -8.89 25.76
N ALA A 9 -2.74 -8.58 26.96
CA ALA A 9 -3.59 -7.42 27.21
C ALA A 9 -2.82 -6.11 27.39
N ALA A 10 -1.55 -6.16 27.81
CA ALA A 10 -0.74 -4.98 28.08
C ALA A 10 -0.18 -4.32 26.81
N VAL A 11 0.06 -5.09 25.73
CA VAL A 11 0.58 -4.57 24.46
C VAL A 11 -0.44 -3.71 23.72
N GLY A 12 -1.74 -3.93 23.95
CA GLY A 12 -2.81 -3.15 23.31
C GLY A 12 -3.03 -1.73 23.87
N LEU A 13 -2.54 -1.43 25.08
CA LEU A 13 -2.85 -0.16 25.77
C LEU A 13 -1.78 0.92 25.59
N LEU A 14 -0.55 0.59 25.21
CA LEU A 14 0.56 1.54 25.11
C LEU A 14 0.75 2.19 23.75
N PHE A 15 0.06 1.70 22.71
CA PHE A 15 0.06 2.30 21.37
C PHE A 15 -0.71 3.63 21.27
N ARG A 16 -1.36 4.09 22.34
CA ARG A 16 -2.19 5.31 22.35
C ARG A 16 -1.43 6.63 22.40
N PHE A 17 -0.11 6.66 22.58
CA PHE A 17 0.59 7.91 22.94
C PHE A 17 1.36 8.60 21.82
N MET A 18 1.59 8.01 20.65
CA MET A 18 2.43 8.65 19.63
C MET A 18 1.70 9.26 18.41
N ILE A 19 0.40 9.08 18.25
CA ILE A 19 -0.33 9.65 17.09
C ILE A 19 -1.43 10.65 17.48
N TRP A 20 -1.61 10.97 18.79
CA TRP A 20 -2.66 11.87 19.24
C TRP A 20 -2.16 13.30 19.50
N ALA A 21 -1.98 14.10 18.44
CA ALA A 21 -1.99 15.54 18.55
C ALA A 21 -2.70 16.17 17.35
N ALA A 22 -3.95 16.51 17.57
CA ALA A 22 -4.77 17.50 16.91
C ALA A 22 -5.49 17.15 15.60
N VAL A 23 -6.76 16.86 15.74
CA VAL A 23 -7.80 17.42 14.87
C VAL A 23 -8.94 17.90 15.77
N SER A 24 -9.07 19.22 15.95
CA SER A 24 -10.32 19.85 16.38
C SER A 24 -11.09 20.27 15.14
N PRO A 25 -12.42 20.09 15.08
CA PRO A 25 -13.20 20.47 13.92
C PRO A 25 -13.35 22.00 13.86
N VAL A 26 -13.08 22.59 12.68
CA VAL A 26 -13.45 23.96 12.36
C VAL A 26 -14.78 23.93 11.64
N SER A 27 -15.79 24.55 12.23
CA SER A 27 -17.09 24.83 11.65
C SER A 27 -16.94 25.73 10.42
N MET A 28 -17.57 25.33 9.32
CA MET A 28 -17.77 26.17 8.16
C MET A 28 -19.15 26.84 8.27
N VAL A 29 -19.14 28.15 8.26
CA VAL A 29 -20.32 28.99 8.03
C VAL A 29 -20.14 29.73 6.71
N GLY A 30 -21.07 29.56 5.82
CA GLY A 30 -21.85 30.56 5.15
C GLY A 30 -21.39 31.15 3.83
N ALA A 31 -22.16 30.87 2.83
CA ALA A 31 -22.97 31.72 1.97
C ALA A 31 -22.31 32.59 0.87
N GLY A 32 -22.95 32.56 -0.31
CA GLY A 32 -22.93 33.68 -1.26
C GLY A 32 -23.05 33.25 -2.73
N GLU A 33 -24.30 33.18 -3.21
CA GLU A 33 -24.85 33.46 -4.54
C GLU A 33 -23.96 34.29 -5.50
N SER A 34 -23.99 34.07 -6.85
CA SER A 34 -25.01 34.53 -7.79
C SER A 34 -24.57 34.34 -9.25
N ALA A 35 -25.49 33.85 -10.06
CA ALA A 35 -25.98 34.28 -11.37
C ALA A 35 -25.12 34.29 -12.65
N ALA A 36 -25.50 33.47 -13.60
CA ALA A 36 -26.21 33.74 -14.85
C ALA A 36 -25.43 34.21 -16.11
N GLY A 37 -25.78 33.59 -17.24
CA GLY A 37 -25.59 34.02 -18.63
C GLY A 37 -24.85 33.01 -19.47
N GLY A 38 -25.38 32.14 -20.30
CA GLY A 38 -26.26 32.37 -21.40
C GLY A 38 -25.46 32.60 -22.68
N GLN A 39 -25.38 31.60 -23.58
CA GLN A 39 -25.82 31.70 -24.98
C GLN A 39 -25.30 30.52 -25.82
N ALA A 40 -26.21 30.07 -26.66
CA ALA A 40 -26.08 29.02 -27.65
C ALA A 40 -25.47 29.54 -28.97
N GLU A 41 -24.92 28.61 -29.76
CA GLU A 41 -24.92 28.57 -31.23
C GLU A 41 -23.95 27.48 -31.67
N ALA A 42 -24.14 26.62 -32.56
CA ALA A 42 -24.92 26.39 -33.71
C ALA A 42 -24.31 25.16 -34.41
N ALA A 43 -25.12 24.30 -34.89
CA ALA A 43 -24.74 23.06 -35.58
C ALA A 43 -24.11 23.35 -36.96
N VAL A 44 -23.05 22.61 -37.30
CA VAL A 44 -22.68 22.37 -38.70
C VAL A 44 -22.67 20.87 -38.95
N ARG A 45 -23.64 20.47 -39.76
CA ARG A 45 -23.85 19.15 -40.29
C ARG A 45 -23.03 19.03 -41.57
N THR A 46 -22.09 18.11 -41.61
CA THR A 46 -21.47 17.68 -42.89
C THR A 46 -21.74 16.20 -43.08
N GLU A 47 -22.56 15.92 -44.07
CA GLU A 47 -22.79 14.58 -44.59
C GLU A 47 -21.54 14.08 -45.30
N ARG A 48 -21.13 12.86 -45.02
CA ARG A 48 -20.17 12.12 -45.85
C ARG A 48 -20.65 10.69 -46.05
N SER A 49 -21.01 10.49 -47.28
CA SER A 49 -21.01 9.31 -48.14
C SER A 49 -20.65 7.96 -47.54
N ALA A 50 -21.59 7.03 -47.67
CA ALA A 50 -21.45 5.60 -47.41
C ALA A 50 -20.58 4.90 -48.45
N ALA A 51 -19.60 4.11 -47.97
CA ALA A 51 -18.91 3.08 -48.74
C ALA A 51 -19.28 1.70 -48.18
N PRO A 52 -19.23 0.60 -48.95
CA PRO A 52 -19.91 -0.65 -48.65
C PRO A 52 -19.25 -1.42 -47.52
N GLN A 53 -20.07 -1.99 -46.65
CA GLN A 53 -19.69 -2.92 -45.59
C GLN A 53 -19.18 -4.25 -46.17
N GLU A 54 -17.90 -4.55 -46.00
CA GLU A 54 -17.42 -5.92 -46.02
C GLU A 54 -17.84 -6.59 -44.72
N ALA A 55 -18.53 -7.73 -44.86
CA ALA A 55 -18.92 -8.59 -43.74
C ALA A 55 -17.67 -9.27 -43.15
N GLY A 56 -16.99 -8.56 -42.24
CA GLY A 56 -15.93 -9.09 -41.37
C GLY A 56 -16.56 -9.85 -40.21
N LEU A 57 -16.12 -11.10 -40.04
CA LEU A 57 -16.42 -11.98 -38.93
C LEU A 57 -16.31 -11.20 -37.61
N ARG A 58 -17.34 -11.27 -36.77
CA ARG A 58 -17.32 -10.76 -35.41
C ARG A 58 -16.35 -11.60 -34.60
N GLU A 59 -15.15 -11.10 -34.39
CA GLU A 59 -14.36 -11.54 -33.26
C GLU A 59 -15.12 -11.13 -32.01
N ASP A 60 -15.54 -12.11 -31.22
CA ASP A 60 -16.17 -11.88 -29.93
C ASP A 60 -15.27 -10.94 -29.14
N GLY A 61 -15.75 -9.73 -28.84
CA GLY A 61 -15.04 -8.69 -28.15
C GLY A 61 -14.84 -9.03 -26.67
N LEU A 62 -13.93 -9.95 -26.38
CA LEU A 62 -13.31 -10.04 -25.08
C LEU A 62 -12.47 -8.77 -24.92
N GLN A 63 -13.01 -7.80 -24.19
CA GLN A 63 -12.19 -6.71 -23.68
C GLN A 63 -11.00 -7.33 -22.95
N PRO A 64 -9.75 -6.93 -23.20
CA PRO A 64 -8.61 -7.45 -22.46
C PRO A 64 -8.89 -7.26 -20.99
N ALA A 65 -8.85 -8.35 -20.22
CA ALA A 65 -9.07 -8.32 -18.78
C ALA A 65 -8.18 -7.21 -18.20
N GLN A 66 -8.79 -6.24 -17.55
CA GLN A 66 -8.08 -5.09 -17.00
C GLN A 66 -7.07 -5.61 -15.97
N ARG A 67 -5.79 -5.28 -16.16
CA ARG A 67 -4.73 -5.75 -15.25
C ARG A 67 -4.97 -5.16 -13.85
N PRO A 68 -4.80 -5.96 -12.77
CA PRO A 68 -4.87 -5.41 -11.42
C PRO A 68 -3.85 -4.28 -11.24
N VAL A 69 -4.27 -3.20 -10.58
CA VAL A 69 -3.42 -2.06 -10.23
C VAL A 69 -3.03 -2.18 -8.76
N ILE A 70 -1.74 -2.31 -8.48
CA ILE A 70 -1.18 -2.44 -7.15
C ILE A 70 -0.42 -1.17 -6.80
N VAL A 71 -0.86 -0.46 -5.76
CA VAL A 71 -0.12 0.69 -5.24
C VAL A 71 0.77 0.23 -4.10
N ILE A 72 2.08 0.43 -4.24
CA ILE A 72 3.08 0.13 -3.20
C ILE A 72 3.52 1.45 -2.58
N ASP A 73 3.21 1.61 -1.31
CA ASP A 73 3.59 2.78 -0.53
C ASP A 73 4.83 2.47 0.31
N ALA A 74 5.95 3.13 0.01
CA ALA A 74 7.15 3.12 0.85
C ALA A 74 6.98 4.16 1.95
N GLY A 75 6.61 3.74 3.16
CA GLY A 75 6.33 4.62 4.30
C GLY A 75 7.43 5.63 4.58
N HIS A 76 7.07 6.82 5.09
CA HIS A 76 7.99 7.93 5.37
C HIS A 76 8.71 8.47 4.11
N GLY A 77 9.78 9.25 4.31
CA GLY A 77 10.59 9.80 3.21
C GLY A 77 10.92 11.29 3.40
N GLY A 78 11.99 11.74 2.76
CA GLY A 78 12.49 13.11 2.88
C GLY A 78 12.82 13.46 4.34
N MET A 79 12.16 14.50 4.86
CA MET A 79 12.37 14.94 6.25
C MET A 79 11.77 14.00 7.30
N ASP A 80 10.84 13.12 6.93
CA ASP A 80 10.26 12.11 7.83
C ASP A 80 11.06 10.83 7.79
N GLY A 81 11.96 10.64 8.75
CA GLY A 81 12.80 9.43 8.86
C GLY A 81 12.05 8.18 9.32
N GLY A 82 10.84 8.33 9.87
CA GLY A 82 10.17 7.26 10.61
C GLY A 82 10.87 6.97 11.94
N ALA A 83 10.79 5.74 12.41
CA ALA A 83 11.57 5.26 13.54
C ALA A 83 13.08 5.19 13.21
N SER A 84 13.91 5.15 14.25
CA SER A 84 15.35 4.95 14.11
C SER A 84 15.83 3.92 15.11
N SER A 85 16.77 3.06 14.70
CA SER A 85 17.48 2.16 15.61
C SER A 85 18.41 2.94 16.53
N ALA A 86 18.98 2.26 17.52
CA ALA A 86 20.00 2.83 18.40
C ALA A 86 21.28 3.25 17.64
N GLU A 87 21.57 2.58 16.55
CA GLU A 87 22.72 2.82 15.66
C GLU A 87 22.42 3.89 14.59
N GLY A 88 21.19 4.44 14.56
CA GLY A 88 20.80 5.50 13.64
C GLY A 88 20.29 5.01 12.28
N VAL A 89 19.99 3.72 12.13
CA VAL A 89 19.34 3.18 10.94
C VAL A 89 17.91 3.74 10.87
N ARG A 90 17.52 4.28 9.71
CA ARG A 90 16.21 4.95 9.56
C ARG A 90 15.21 4.04 8.86
N GLU A 91 14.01 4.01 9.37
CA GLU A 91 12.90 3.24 8.84
C GLU A 91 12.63 3.54 7.35
N LYS A 92 12.61 4.82 6.96
CA LYS A 92 12.32 5.24 5.57
C LYS A 92 13.24 4.60 4.52
N ASP A 93 14.51 4.35 4.88
CA ASP A 93 15.51 3.84 3.95
C ASP A 93 15.25 2.35 3.69
N ILE A 94 14.94 1.59 4.73
CA ILE A 94 14.59 0.15 4.62
C ILE A 94 13.21 -0.03 3.97
N ASN A 95 12.22 0.81 4.33
CA ASN A 95 10.90 0.78 3.68
C ASN A 95 11.01 0.93 2.17
N LEU A 96 11.84 1.85 1.68
CA LEU A 96 12.06 2.04 0.25
C LEU A 96 12.75 0.83 -0.38
N ALA A 97 13.72 0.23 0.30
CA ALA A 97 14.44 -0.93 -0.21
C ALA A 97 13.49 -2.15 -0.36
N ILE A 98 12.68 -2.44 0.66
CA ILE A 98 11.68 -3.53 0.61
C ILE A 98 10.62 -3.23 -0.46
N ALA A 99 10.11 -2.00 -0.54
CA ALA A 99 9.11 -1.61 -1.53
C ALA A 99 9.62 -1.79 -2.97
N ARG A 100 10.88 -1.49 -3.25
CA ARG A 100 11.51 -1.74 -4.57
C ARG A 100 11.67 -3.24 -4.87
N CYS A 101 12.01 -4.06 -3.87
CA CYS A 101 12.02 -5.51 -4.04
C CYS A 101 10.60 -6.02 -4.36
N LEU A 102 9.58 -5.48 -3.69
CA LEU A 102 8.18 -5.85 -3.93
C LEU A 102 7.70 -5.41 -5.32
N GLU A 103 8.08 -4.22 -5.78
CA GLU A 103 7.83 -3.75 -7.14
C GLU A 103 8.44 -4.73 -8.18
N ALA A 104 9.69 -5.14 -7.97
CA ALA A 104 10.37 -6.08 -8.86
C ALA A 104 9.74 -7.48 -8.88
N GLU A 105 9.23 -7.96 -7.73
CA GLU A 105 8.48 -9.22 -7.68
C GLU A 105 7.14 -9.10 -8.40
N ALA A 106 6.38 -8.04 -8.16
CA ALA A 106 5.10 -7.81 -8.79
C ALA A 106 5.21 -7.67 -10.32
N ALA A 107 6.27 -7.02 -10.81
CA ALA A 107 6.52 -6.82 -12.24
C ALA A 107 6.69 -8.14 -13.04
N GLN A 108 6.90 -9.27 -12.37
CA GLN A 108 6.95 -10.58 -13.02
C GLN A 108 5.55 -11.11 -13.38
N TYR A 109 4.48 -10.43 -13.02
CA TYR A 109 3.10 -10.81 -13.21
C TYR A 109 2.35 -9.77 -14.06
N PRO A 110 1.18 -10.11 -14.63
CA PRO A 110 0.40 -9.19 -15.46
C PRO A 110 -0.36 -8.16 -14.59
N VAL A 111 0.36 -7.33 -13.84
CA VAL A 111 -0.18 -6.25 -13.01
C VAL A 111 0.42 -4.91 -13.44
N GLU A 112 -0.25 -3.84 -13.07
CA GLU A 112 0.30 -2.48 -13.08
C GLU A 112 0.75 -2.14 -11.65
N VAL A 113 1.96 -1.61 -11.49
CA VAL A 113 2.50 -1.20 -10.20
C VAL A 113 2.70 0.30 -10.18
N ILE A 114 2.18 0.94 -9.13
CA ILE A 114 2.37 2.37 -8.85
C ILE A 114 3.11 2.50 -7.51
N MET A 115 4.30 3.10 -7.54
CA MET A 115 5.05 3.42 -6.32
C MET A 115 4.68 4.82 -5.83
N THR A 116 4.45 5.01 -4.52
CA THR A 116 4.22 6.35 -3.96
C THR A 116 5.48 7.21 -4.03
N ARG A 117 6.65 6.59 -3.85
CA ARG A 117 7.96 7.21 -4.05
C ARG A 117 8.98 6.18 -4.51
N THR A 118 9.93 6.62 -5.31
CA THR A 118 11.05 5.81 -5.83
C THR A 118 12.41 6.28 -5.35
N ASP A 119 12.47 7.32 -4.52
CA ASP A 119 13.69 7.89 -3.94
C ASP A 119 13.42 8.38 -2.49
N ASP A 120 14.42 9.00 -1.85
CA ASP A 120 14.28 9.58 -0.52
C ASP A 120 13.63 10.96 -0.58
N ARG A 121 12.38 11.03 -1.00
CA ARG A 121 11.53 12.23 -0.94
C ARG A 121 10.25 11.96 -0.16
N GLY A 122 9.68 13.00 0.42
CA GLY A 122 8.28 12.99 0.85
C GLY A 122 7.39 13.51 -0.28
N LEU A 123 6.10 13.25 -0.19
CA LEU A 123 5.10 13.69 -1.16
C LEU A 123 4.56 15.10 -0.86
N TYR A 124 5.16 15.81 0.09
CA TYR A 124 4.80 17.18 0.45
C TYR A 124 5.48 18.21 -0.46
N THR A 125 4.91 19.39 -0.53
CA THR A 125 5.55 20.55 -1.17
C THR A 125 6.67 21.09 -0.26
N ASP A 126 7.88 21.24 -0.80
CA ASP A 126 9.00 21.77 -0.05
C ASP A 126 8.94 23.30 -0.01
N ASP A 127 8.42 23.82 1.09
CA ASP A 127 8.21 25.22 1.37
C ASP A 127 8.47 25.54 2.86
N ALA A 128 8.22 26.77 3.28
CA ALA A 128 8.46 27.23 4.65
C ALA A 128 7.40 26.81 5.68
N ARG A 129 6.40 25.97 5.29
CA ARG A 129 5.37 25.52 6.23
C ARG A 129 5.95 24.65 7.36
N PRO A 130 5.28 24.61 8.52
CA PRO A 130 5.68 23.75 9.63
C PRO A 130 5.72 22.27 9.23
N ILE A 131 6.65 21.50 9.81
CA ILE A 131 6.85 20.07 9.61
C ILE A 131 5.52 19.30 9.70
N ARG A 132 4.67 19.62 10.67
CA ARG A 132 3.37 18.97 10.85
C ARG A 132 2.44 19.14 9.64
N ALA A 133 2.46 20.32 8.99
CA ALA A 133 1.66 20.59 7.80
C ALA A 133 2.18 19.75 6.61
N LYS A 134 3.50 19.66 6.45
CA LYS A 134 4.16 18.84 5.44
C LYS A 134 3.83 17.35 5.64
N LYS A 135 3.92 16.83 6.86
CA LYS A 135 3.54 15.43 7.17
C LYS A 135 2.07 15.13 6.86
N ARG A 136 1.16 16.07 7.12
CA ARG A 136 -0.25 15.92 6.78
C ARG A 136 -0.45 15.85 5.26
N GLU A 137 0.19 16.73 4.53
CA GLU A 137 0.13 16.75 3.06
C GLU A 137 0.70 15.44 2.47
N ASP A 138 1.83 14.98 2.99
CA ASP A 138 2.46 13.72 2.59
C ASP A 138 1.48 12.54 2.73
N LEU A 139 0.88 12.39 3.91
CA LEU A 139 -0.09 11.34 4.19
C LEU A 139 -1.35 11.46 3.32
N GLN A 140 -1.83 12.68 3.07
CA GLN A 140 -2.97 12.91 2.20
C GLN A 140 -2.68 12.49 0.76
N ARG A 141 -1.53 12.85 0.21
CA ARG A 141 -1.13 12.47 -1.15
C ARG A 141 -0.90 10.96 -1.30
N ARG A 142 -0.32 10.31 -0.26
CA ARG A 142 -0.23 8.83 -0.25
C ARG A 142 -1.61 8.19 -0.30
N LYS A 143 -2.53 8.69 0.52
CA LYS A 143 -3.90 8.21 0.54
C LYS A 143 -4.58 8.40 -0.82
N GLU A 144 -4.44 9.55 -1.45
CA GLU A 144 -4.99 9.82 -2.80
C GLU A 144 -4.48 8.84 -3.84
N LEU A 145 -3.19 8.47 -3.82
CA LEU A 145 -2.63 7.45 -4.71
C LEU A 145 -3.21 6.06 -4.42
N MET A 146 -3.35 5.69 -3.15
CA MET A 146 -3.86 4.39 -2.73
C MET A 146 -5.38 4.24 -2.89
N GLU A 147 -6.10 5.34 -3.09
CA GLU A 147 -7.55 5.42 -3.30
C GLU A 147 -7.92 5.80 -4.74
N GLY A 148 -7.00 5.68 -5.69
CA GLY A 148 -7.26 5.92 -7.11
C GLY A 148 -8.34 4.99 -7.66
N GLU A 149 -9.17 5.45 -8.61
CA GLU A 149 -10.37 4.75 -9.11
C GLU A 149 -10.12 3.33 -9.62
N THR A 150 -8.91 3.03 -10.10
CA THR A 150 -8.54 1.73 -10.67
C THR A 150 -7.77 0.83 -9.72
N VAL A 151 -7.50 1.27 -8.49
CA VAL A 151 -6.67 0.53 -7.53
C VAL A 151 -7.35 -0.77 -7.11
N THR A 152 -6.64 -1.88 -7.27
CA THR A 152 -7.07 -3.20 -6.80
C THR A 152 -6.65 -3.43 -5.35
N LEU A 153 -5.43 -3.01 -4.98
CA LEU A 153 -4.87 -3.16 -3.64
C LEU A 153 -3.81 -2.10 -3.37
N GLY A 154 -3.90 -1.44 -2.22
CA GLY A 154 -2.83 -0.61 -1.65
C GLY A 154 -2.03 -1.39 -0.61
N ILE A 155 -0.70 -1.34 -0.69
CA ILE A 155 0.23 -2.01 0.26
C ILE A 155 1.19 -0.97 0.80
N SER A 156 1.08 -0.63 2.09
CA SER A 156 2.01 0.28 2.76
C SER A 156 3.09 -0.49 3.51
N ILE A 157 4.36 -0.20 3.25
CA ILE A 157 5.53 -0.87 3.83
C ILE A 157 6.12 0.01 4.91
N HIS A 158 6.23 -0.56 6.11
CA HIS A 158 6.70 0.09 7.33
C HIS A 158 7.60 -0.83 8.16
N LEU A 159 8.25 -0.26 9.17
CA LEU A 159 8.93 -0.98 10.24
C LEU A 159 8.39 -0.53 11.59
N ASN A 160 8.11 -1.50 12.43
CA ASN A 160 7.68 -1.27 13.81
C ASN A 160 8.87 -0.83 14.70
N SER A 161 8.55 -0.23 15.82
CA SER A 161 9.54 0.12 16.85
C SER A 161 8.89 0.07 18.23
N PHE A 162 9.53 -0.68 19.16
CA PHE A 162 9.09 -0.76 20.54
C PHE A 162 10.31 -0.66 21.49
N PRO A 163 10.84 0.56 21.68
CA PRO A 163 12.07 0.78 22.47
C PRO A 163 11.97 0.37 23.94
N GLN A 164 10.75 0.19 24.47
CA GLN A 164 10.50 -0.25 25.84
C GLN A 164 10.89 -1.71 26.08
N ASP A 165 10.89 -2.52 25.05
CA ASP A 165 11.31 -3.91 25.08
C ASP A 165 11.95 -4.31 23.75
N ALA A 166 13.27 -4.26 23.70
CA ALA A 166 14.04 -4.61 22.51
C ALA A 166 14.00 -6.12 22.16
N SER A 167 13.38 -6.96 22.99
CA SER A 167 13.17 -8.37 22.67
C SER A 167 11.99 -8.61 21.72
N VAL A 168 11.15 -7.60 21.47
CA VAL A 168 10.00 -7.70 20.56
C VAL A 168 10.49 -7.70 19.12
N TYR A 169 10.04 -8.69 18.31
CA TYR A 169 10.40 -8.85 16.91
C TYR A 169 9.29 -9.53 16.09
N GLY A 170 9.48 -9.62 14.78
CA GLY A 170 8.61 -10.34 13.84
C GLY A 170 7.61 -9.45 13.10
N ALA A 171 7.39 -9.76 11.84
CA ALA A 171 6.51 -9.00 10.96
C ALA A 171 5.04 -9.06 11.38
N GLN A 172 4.30 -7.97 11.15
CA GLN A 172 2.88 -7.84 11.52
C GLN A 172 2.11 -7.12 10.43
N VAL A 173 1.00 -7.72 9.97
CA VAL A 173 0.12 -7.10 8.96
C VAL A 173 -1.11 -6.49 9.61
N PHE A 174 -1.41 -5.25 9.21
CA PHE A 174 -2.60 -4.53 9.64
C PHE A 174 -3.55 -4.28 8.46
N TYR A 175 -4.85 -4.23 8.77
CA TYR A 175 -5.91 -3.92 7.82
C TYR A 175 -6.95 -2.97 8.43
N PRO A 176 -7.77 -2.26 7.62
CA PRO A 176 -8.78 -1.34 8.12
C PRO A 176 -9.80 -2.06 8.99
N LYS A 177 -10.07 -1.49 10.17
CA LYS A 177 -11.16 -1.96 11.02
C LYS A 177 -12.49 -1.51 10.43
N GLU A 178 -13.44 -2.43 10.35
CA GLU A 178 -14.78 -2.12 9.90
C GLU A 178 -15.41 -0.99 10.74
N ALA A 179 -15.82 0.08 10.05
CA ALA A 179 -16.61 1.13 10.66
C ALA A 179 -18.07 0.67 10.69
N ARG A 180 -18.80 0.98 11.76
CA ARG A 180 -20.20 0.54 11.97
C ARG A 180 -21.22 1.05 10.93
N THR A 181 -20.81 1.68 9.84
CA THR A 181 -21.68 2.36 8.89
C THR A 181 -21.28 2.09 7.43
N GLY A 182 -22.19 1.45 6.69
CA GLY A 182 -22.15 1.29 5.24
C GLY A 182 -21.75 -0.10 4.74
N THR A 183 -22.52 -0.65 3.79
CA THR A 183 -22.29 -1.99 3.22
C THR A 183 -21.02 -2.05 2.37
N ASP A 184 -20.69 -0.97 1.64
CA ASP A 184 -19.54 -0.95 0.72
C ASP A 184 -18.21 -0.94 1.48
N VAL A 185 -18.13 -0.15 2.57
CA VAL A 185 -16.95 -0.12 3.45
C VAL A 185 -16.72 -1.48 4.12
N SER A 186 -17.77 -2.20 4.48
CA SER A 186 -17.67 -3.54 5.05
C SER A 186 -17.04 -4.53 4.08
N GLN A 187 -17.37 -4.48 2.78
CA GLN A 187 -16.80 -5.35 1.76
C GLN A 187 -15.31 -5.04 1.53
N VAL A 188 -14.93 -3.75 1.46
CA VAL A 188 -13.53 -3.33 1.33
C VAL A 188 -12.70 -3.79 2.54
N CYS A 189 -13.21 -3.62 3.76
CA CYS A 189 -12.54 -4.11 4.97
C CYS A 189 -12.40 -5.64 4.98
N ALA A 190 -13.42 -6.38 4.53
CA ALA A 190 -13.38 -7.84 4.42
C ALA A 190 -12.34 -8.31 3.38
N GLN A 191 -12.24 -7.63 2.25
CA GLN A 191 -11.21 -7.91 1.24
C GLN A 191 -9.81 -7.57 1.77
N SER A 192 -9.64 -6.41 2.41
CA SER A 192 -8.37 -6.02 3.06
C SER A 192 -7.92 -7.06 4.08
N LYS A 193 -8.87 -7.58 4.88
CA LYS A 193 -8.61 -8.66 5.84
C LYS A 193 -8.09 -9.92 5.15
N ARG A 194 -8.71 -10.35 4.04
CA ARG A 194 -8.26 -11.53 3.29
C ARG A 194 -6.82 -11.39 2.80
N TYR A 195 -6.46 -10.23 2.22
CA TYR A 195 -5.09 -9.95 1.83
C TYR A 195 -4.14 -9.96 3.04
N ALA A 196 -4.53 -9.31 4.12
CA ALA A 196 -3.71 -9.24 5.33
C ALA A 196 -3.44 -10.62 5.94
N GLU A 197 -4.45 -11.49 6.01
CA GLU A 197 -4.32 -12.85 6.53
C GLU A 197 -3.45 -13.73 5.64
N SER A 198 -3.59 -13.62 4.30
CA SER A 198 -2.76 -14.35 3.35
C SER A 198 -1.29 -13.89 3.42
N ILE A 199 -1.04 -12.57 3.44
CA ILE A 199 0.32 -12.02 3.57
C ILE A 199 0.94 -12.44 4.91
N GLN A 200 0.22 -12.31 6.02
CA GLN A 200 0.71 -12.69 7.34
C GLN A 200 1.15 -14.16 7.39
N LYS A 201 0.32 -15.05 6.84
CA LYS A 201 0.63 -16.48 6.75
C LYS A 201 1.89 -16.75 5.93
N ARG A 202 2.10 -16.05 4.81
CA ARG A 202 3.31 -16.19 3.99
C ARG A 202 4.55 -15.66 4.69
N LEU A 203 4.44 -14.52 5.38
CA LEU A 203 5.52 -14.00 6.22
C LEU A 203 5.93 -15.01 7.29
N GLU A 204 5.00 -15.61 8.01
CA GLU A 204 5.29 -16.65 9.02
C GLU A 204 5.97 -17.88 8.43
N THR A 205 5.47 -18.36 7.29
CA THR A 205 5.99 -19.56 6.64
C THR A 205 7.40 -19.35 6.09
N ASN A 206 7.65 -18.21 5.44
CA ASN A 206 8.89 -17.96 4.71
C ASN A 206 10.01 -17.44 5.61
N ILE A 207 9.67 -16.68 6.66
CA ILE A 207 10.67 -16.10 7.57
C ILE A 207 11.05 -17.10 8.66
N SER A 208 10.12 -17.90 9.15
CA SER A 208 10.33 -18.98 10.13
C SER A 208 11.11 -18.52 11.37
N ASP A 209 10.84 -17.32 11.88
CA ASP A 209 11.52 -16.74 13.05
C ASP A 209 10.95 -17.25 14.39
N GLY A 210 10.00 -18.17 14.35
CA GLY A 210 9.35 -18.76 15.52
C GLY A 210 8.25 -17.88 16.14
N ARG A 211 7.87 -16.78 15.49
CA ARG A 211 6.74 -15.94 15.90
C ARG A 211 5.50 -16.24 15.09
N GLU A 212 4.44 -16.61 15.79
CA GLU A 212 3.10 -16.69 15.22
C GLU A 212 2.35 -15.40 15.55
N ARG A 213 1.95 -14.65 14.53
CA ARG A 213 1.17 -13.42 14.63
C ARG A 213 -0.05 -13.51 13.73
N SER A 214 -1.16 -12.98 14.16
CA SER A 214 -2.35 -12.87 13.32
C SER A 214 -2.46 -11.47 12.74
N ALA A 215 -2.94 -11.35 11.51
CA ALA A 215 -3.29 -10.06 10.95
C ALA A 215 -4.29 -9.31 11.85
N MET A 216 -4.12 -8.00 12.02
CA MET A 216 -4.87 -7.21 13.00
C MET A 216 -5.62 -6.05 12.36
N ALA A 217 -6.89 -5.88 12.78
CA ALA A 217 -7.69 -4.71 12.40
C ALA A 217 -7.24 -3.46 13.17
N LYS A 218 -7.07 -2.33 12.46
CA LYS A 218 -6.71 -1.02 13.02
C LYS A 218 -7.65 0.08 12.53
N SER A 219 -7.94 1.04 13.41
CA SER A 219 -8.76 2.23 13.10
C SER A 219 -8.02 3.55 13.32
N ASP A 220 -6.81 3.49 13.87
CA ASP A 220 -5.97 4.63 14.23
C ASP A 220 -4.87 4.93 13.21
N ILE A 221 -4.85 4.21 12.10
CA ILE A 221 -3.96 4.46 10.96
C ILE A 221 -4.67 5.42 9.98
N LEU A 222 -4.05 6.55 9.68
CA LEU A 222 -4.68 7.59 8.83
C LEU A 222 -5.01 7.08 7.43
N LEU A 223 -4.16 6.25 6.85
CA LEU A 223 -4.39 5.63 5.54
C LEU A 223 -5.67 4.77 5.52
N PHE A 224 -6.07 4.22 6.68
CA PHE A 224 -7.26 3.38 6.81
C PHE A 224 -8.56 4.16 7.04
N ALA A 225 -8.48 5.49 7.13
CA ALA A 225 -9.68 6.31 7.31
C ALA A 225 -10.51 6.35 6.03
N GLN A 226 -11.77 5.91 6.08
CA GLN A 226 -12.71 5.98 4.95
C GLN A 226 -12.17 5.32 3.67
N VAL A 227 -11.64 4.09 3.78
CA VAL A 227 -11.10 3.34 2.63
C VAL A 227 -12.19 3.03 1.60
N GLN A 228 -11.84 3.17 0.32
CA GLN A 228 -12.68 2.84 -0.83
C GLN A 228 -12.16 1.62 -1.59
N HIS A 229 -10.89 1.29 -1.43
CA HIS A 229 -10.22 0.13 -2.04
C HIS A 229 -9.53 -0.72 -0.98
N PRO A 230 -9.33 -2.03 -1.21
CA PRO A 230 -8.59 -2.90 -0.32
C PRO A 230 -7.20 -2.33 -0.01
N MET A 231 -6.82 -2.35 1.27
CA MET A 231 -5.57 -1.77 1.74
C MET A 231 -5.00 -2.56 2.90
N VAL A 232 -3.68 -2.73 2.93
CA VAL A 232 -2.95 -3.32 4.04
C VAL A 232 -1.72 -2.47 4.40
N LEU A 233 -1.29 -2.55 5.65
CA LEU A 233 -0.02 -2.01 6.11
C LEU A 233 0.79 -3.16 6.68
N VAL A 234 2.02 -3.32 6.19
CA VAL A 234 2.94 -4.38 6.61
C VAL A 234 4.07 -3.76 7.41
N GLU A 235 4.09 -4.04 8.70
CA GLU A 235 5.24 -3.81 9.57
C GLU A 235 6.20 -4.98 9.39
N CYS A 236 7.26 -4.77 8.63
CA CYS A 236 8.16 -5.82 8.18
C CYS A 236 9.11 -6.37 9.25
N GLY A 237 9.13 -5.77 10.44
CA GLY A 237 9.93 -6.15 11.59
C GLY A 237 10.10 -4.99 12.54
N PHE A 238 10.83 -5.19 13.64
CA PHE A 238 11.05 -4.18 14.68
C PHE A 238 12.46 -3.59 14.60
N LEU A 239 12.54 -2.32 14.22
CA LEU A 239 13.79 -1.57 14.15
C LEU A 239 14.48 -1.41 15.53
N SER A 240 13.69 -1.49 16.61
CA SER A 240 14.16 -1.47 17.99
C SER A 240 14.80 -2.77 18.48
N ASN A 241 14.63 -3.88 17.74
CA ASN A 241 15.30 -5.15 18.05
C ASN A 241 16.64 -5.20 17.30
N PRO A 242 17.80 -5.31 18.00
CA PRO A 242 19.11 -5.24 17.36
C PRO A 242 19.34 -6.36 16.33
N ASP A 243 18.94 -7.58 16.62
CA ASP A 243 19.15 -8.73 15.73
C ASP A 243 18.26 -8.63 14.49
N GLU A 244 17.02 -8.16 14.64
CA GLU A 244 16.11 -7.94 13.53
C GLU A 244 16.53 -6.73 12.68
N CYS A 245 17.02 -5.65 13.31
CA CYS A 245 17.57 -4.49 12.63
C CYS A 245 18.70 -4.88 11.67
N VAL A 246 19.67 -5.66 12.14
CA VAL A 246 20.77 -6.17 11.30
C VAL A 246 20.24 -6.97 10.09
N ARG A 247 19.24 -7.82 10.28
CA ARG A 247 18.62 -8.58 9.17
C ARG A 247 17.90 -7.67 8.20
N LEU A 248 17.12 -6.71 8.70
CA LEU A 248 16.34 -5.75 7.90
C LEU A 248 17.22 -4.88 6.98
N GLU A 249 18.48 -4.62 7.34
CA GLU A 249 19.45 -3.90 6.50
C GLU A 249 20.01 -4.76 5.36
N THR A 250 19.84 -6.10 5.40
CA THR A 250 20.41 -6.97 4.37
C THR A 250 19.52 -7.08 3.13
N PRO A 251 20.07 -6.93 1.90
CA PRO A 251 19.30 -7.09 0.67
C PRO A 251 18.60 -8.46 0.56
N ALA A 252 19.23 -9.52 1.06
CA ALA A 252 18.65 -10.86 1.03
C ALA A 252 17.38 -10.97 1.87
N TYR A 253 17.36 -10.36 3.06
CA TYR A 253 16.17 -10.39 3.92
C TYR A 253 15.06 -9.46 3.41
N GLN A 254 15.42 -8.31 2.84
CA GLN A 254 14.47 -7.40 2.17
C GLN A 254 13.78 -8.09 0.98
N GLN A 255 14.55 -8.85 0.19
CA GLN A 255 14.01 -9.67 -0.90
C GLN A 255 13.09 -10.79 -0.39
N LEU A 256 13.49 -11.47 0.69
CA LEU A 256 12.67 -12.53 1.31
C LEU A 256 11.32 -11.99 1.80
N LEU A 257 11.32 -10.83 2.46
CA LEU A 257 10.10 -10.12 2.88
C LEU A 257 9.21 -9.78 1.69
N ALA A 258 9.80 -9.19 0.64
CA ALA A 258 9.07 -8.81 -0.57
C ALA A 258 8.44 -10.02 -1.27
N CYS A 259 9.18 -11.13 -1.40
CA CYS A 259 8.65 -12.39 -1.95
C CYS A 259 7.47 -12.91 -1.12
N ALA A 260 7.60 -12.95 0.21
CA ALA A 260 6.54 -13.42 1.09
C ALA A 260 5.27 -12.54 0.98
N ILE A 261 5.44 -11.21 0.93
CA ILE A 261 4.32 -10.27 0.74
C ILE A 261 3.64 -10.53 -0.60
N TRP A 262 4.43 -10.62 -1.68
CA TRP A 262 3.88 -10.85 -3.02
C TRP A 262 3.18 -12.20 -3.15
N GLU A 263 3.74 -13.26 -2.61
CA GLU A 263 3.11 -14.58 -2.57
C GLU A 263 1.74 -14.52 -1.90
N GLY A 264 1.62 -13.80 -0.77
CA GLY A 264 0.34 -13.60 -0.08
C GLY A 264 -0.67 -12.81 -0.92
N VAL A 265 -0.23 -11.79 -1.64
CA VAL A 265 -1.06 -11.03 -2.57
C VAL A 265 -1.52 -11.91 -3.72
N ASN A 266 -0.59 -12.63 -4.34
CA ASN A 266 -0.88 -13.45 -5.52
C ASN A 266 -1.74 -14.69 -5.21
N GLU A 267 -1.73 -15.18 -3.98
CA GLU A 267 -2.66 -16.25 -3.53
C GLU A 267 -4.14 -15.82 -3.68
N ILE A 268 -4.40 -14.52 -3.56
CA ILE A 268 -5.74 -13.95 -3.73
C ILE A 268 -6.02 -13.57 -5.19
N LEU A 269 -5.02 -13.05 -5.92
CA LEU A 269 -5.16 -12.62 -7.31
C LEU A 269 -5.11 -13.77 -8.31
N CYS A 270 -4.47 -14.90 -7.96
CA CYS A 270 -4.33 -16.10 -8.78
C CYS A 270 -3.70 -15.84 -10.17
N LEU A 271 -2.66 -14.99 -10.21
CA LEU A 271 -1.99 -14.62 -11.46
C LEU A 271 -0.85 -15.58 -11.79
N GLU A 272 -0.64 -15.85 -13.09
CA GLU A 272 0.53 -16.57 -13.58
C GLU A 272 1.67 -15.59 -13.88
N LYS A 273 2.91 -16.03 -13.63
CA LYS A 273 4.11 -15.25 -14.01
C LYS A 273 4.13 -15.00 -15.51
N ASN A 274 4.55 -13.83 -15.92
CA ASN A 274 4.80 -13.52 -17.32
C ASN A 274 5.81 -14.52 -17.88
N LYS A 275 5.49 -15.17 -19.00
CA LYS A 275 6.42 -16.06 -19.68
C LYS A 275 7.59 -15.21 -20.17
N SER A 276 8.81 -15.47 -19.71
CA SER A 276 10.01 -14.88 -20.25
C SER A 276 10.03 -15.14 -21.75
N VAL A 277 9.97 -14.11 -22.58
CA VAL A 277 10.21 -14.23 -24.03
C VAL A 277 11.69 -14.56 -24.16
N THR A 278 12.01 -15.84 -24.26
CA THR A 278 13.35 -16.27 -24.69
C THR A 278 13.46 -15.85 -26.16
N VAL A 279 14.08 -14.72 -26.40
CA VAL A 279 14.53 -14.36 -27.75
C VAL A 279 15.58 -15.39 -28.13
N ILE A 280 15.15 -16.43 -28.81
CA ILE A 280 16.06 -17.33 -29.49
C ILE A 280 16.61 -16.51 -30.65
N ASP A 281 17.84 -16.04 -30.47
CA ASP A 281 18.63 -15.44 -31.53
C ASP A 281 18.88 -16.49 -32.60
N SER A 282 18.01 -16.51 -33.62
CA SER A 282 18.11 -17.37 -34.80
C SER A 282 19.12 -16.85 -35.83
N ALA A 283 20.13 -16.12 -35.39
CA ALA A 283 21.20 -15.61 -36.23
C ALA A 283 22.48 -16.43 -36.03
N ASN A 284 22.47 -17.71 -36.34
CA ASN A 284 23.68 -18.39 -36.76
C ASN A 284 23.40 -19.76 -37.40
N ARG A 285 22.83 -19.79 -38.61
CA ARG A 285 22.97 -20.86 -39.58
C ARG A 285 23.02 -20.23 -40.96
N GLY A 286 24.20 -19.89 -41.38
CA GLY A 286 24.56 -19.61 -42.71
C GLY A 286 25.94 -20.22 -42.96
#